data_d5f29f4ae7284fea1352c36dde8286c4
#
_entry.id   d5f29f4ae7284fea1352c36dde8286c4
#
_cell.length_a   1.000
_cell.length_b   1.000
_cell.length_c   1.000
_cell.angle_alpha   90.00
_cell.angle_beta   90.00
_cell.angle_gamma   90.00
#
_symmetry.space_group_name_H-M   'P 1'
#
loop_
_entity.id
_entity.type
_entity.pdbx_description
1 polymer ?
#
loop_
_entity_poly.entity_id
_entity_poly.type
_entity_poly.pdbx_seq_one_letter_code
_entity_poly.pdbx_strand_id
1 'polypeptide(L)'
;MKPKKGGHMLRKSKKYNNEPNVAETTKNEGLAEQKITSTTPAATGEKTIIGEDISIKGSIHGRGNLVIQGSIKGTIDLDNHHLTVGPNGNVEAEVNAEHVTIGGHLTGNINALGKVEITKTAVFIGEIKAKRISVEDGAYLKAVIELEREPKPQGPAKPAVSITKGPAPEKNKPISGDGKN
;
A
#
# COMPACT_ATOMS: atom_id res chain seq x y z
N MET A 1 -55.74 39.63 51.29
CA MET A 1 -55.35 38.53 52.18
C MET A 1 -53.90 38.15 51.88
N LYS A 2 -53.09 38.17 52.93
CA LYS A 2 -51.65 38.25 52.94
C LYS A 2 -50.88 36.99 52.41
N PRO A 3 -49.58 37.18 52.25
CA PRO A 3 -48.65 36.39 51.42
C PRO A 3 -47.96 35.27 52.19
N LYS A 4 -47.31 34.35 51.52
CA LYS A 4 -46.25 33.55 52.14
C LYS A 4 -44.97 33.55 51.32
N LYS A 5 -43.97 34.00 52.02
CA LYS A 5 -42.55 33.94 51.76
C LYS A 5 -42.04 32.49 51.74
N GLY A 6 -40.96 32.27 51.06
CA GLY A 6 -40.05 31.20 51.28
C GLY A 6 -39.29 30.93 50.01
N GLY A 7 -38.08 31.04 49.98
CA GLY A 7 -36.92 30.71 50.68
C GLY A 7 -35.81 30.52 49.66
N HIS A 8 -34.85 31.42 49.67
CA HIS A 8 -33.56 31.27 48.95
C HIS A 8 -32.85 30.02 49.47
N MET A 9 -32.48 29.15 48.56
CA MET A 9 -31.42 28.18 48.82
C MET A 9 -30.26 28.44 47.88
N LEU A 10 -29.24 29.08 48.43
CA LEU A 10 -27.89 29.11 47.85
C LEU A 10 -27.34 27.70 47.79
N ARG A 11 -27.04 27.21 46.60
CA ARG A 11 -26.19 26.04 46.44
C ARG A 11 -24.74 26.50 46.28
N LYS A 12 -23.96 26.25 47.31
CA LYS A 12 -22.51 26.34 47.33
C LYS A 12 -21.87 25.46 46.26
N SER A 13 -21.12 26.11 45.39
CA SER A 13 -20.18 25.41 44.49
C SER A 13 -19.00 24.88 45.31
N LYS A 14 -18.81 23.56 45.29
CA LYS A 14 -17.58 22.94 45.78
C LYS A 14 -16.49 23.12 44.74
N LYS A 15 -15.50 23.92 45.08
CA LYS A 15 -14.17 23.91 44.45
C LYS A 15 -13.50 22.58 44.75
N TYR A 16 -13.16 21.81 43.74
CA TYR A 16 -12.17 20.76 43.87
C TYR A 16 -10.78 21.32 43.61
N ASN A 17 -10.06 21.52 44.69
CA ASN A 17 -8.61 21.68 44.63
C ASN A 17 -8.02 20.26 44.48
N ASN A 18 -7.31 20.02 43.41
CA ASN A 18 -6.48 18.85 43.25
C ASN A 18 -5.02 19.33 43.32
N GLU A 19 -4.45 19.26 44.48
CA GLU A 19 -3.01 19.38 44.68
C GLU A 19 -2.36 18.00 44.54
N PRO A 20 -1.17 17.91 43.94
CA PRO A 20 -0.47 16.66 43.80
C PRO A 20 0.24 16.32 45.12
N ASN A 21 -0.06 15.16 45.67
CA ASN A 21 0.67 14.59 46.78
C ASN A 21 1.88 13.81 46.25
N VAL A 22 3.06 14.29 46.64
CA VAL A 22 4.34 13.64 46.42
C VAL A 22 4.72 12.93 47.72
N ALA A 23 5.14 11.73 47.66
CA ALA A 23 5.88 10.84 48.55
C ALA A 23 5.13 9.50 48.76
N GLU A 24 5.69 8.33 48.70
CA GLU A 24 7.03 7.89 49.06
C GLU A 24 7.26 6.45 48.54
N THR A 25 8.46 6.21 48.16
CA THR A 25 9.25 4.99 48.02
C THR A 25 8.70 3.73 48.69
N THR A 26 8.54 2.66 47.92
CA THR A 26 8.98 1.32 48.37
C THR A 26 9.43 0.50 47.16
N LYS A 27 10.68 0.02 47.28
CA LYS A 27 11.34 -1.00 46.50
C LYS A 27 10.46 -2.24 46.39
N ASN A 28 10.34 -2.80 45.17
CA ASN A 28 10.34 -4.23 45.03
C ASN A 28 10.98 -4.64 43.70
N GLU A 29 12.05 -5.36 43.82
CA GLU A 29 12.79 -6.02 42.76
C GLU A 29 11.97 -7.19 42.22
N GLY A 30 11.96 -7.38 40.91
CA GLY A 30 11.38 -8.58 40.30
C GLY A 30 11.12 -8.45 38.81
N LEU A 31 12.17 -8.63 38.05
CA LEU A 31 12.25 -9.18 36.68
C LEU A 31 10.92 -9.44 35.94
N ALA A 32 10.68 -8.66 34.89
CA ALA A 32 10.31 -9.16 33.58
C ALA A 32 10.48 -8.01 32.59
N GLU A 33 11.58 -7.96 31.88
CA GLU A 33 11.76 -7.17 30.67
C GLU A 33 10.74 -7.63 29.61
N GLN A 34 9.56 -7.07 29.63
CA GLN A 34 8.77 -7.02 28.43
C GLN A 34 9.31 -5.86 27.60
N LYS A 35 10.21 -6.20 26.71
CA LYS A 35 10.66 -5.37 25.61
C LYS A 35 9.42 -5.01 24.76
N ILE A 36 8.77 -3.94 25.15
CA ILE A 36 7.82 -3.27 24.28
C ILE A 36 8.67 -2.68 23.17
N THR A 37 8.81 -3.42 22.10
CA THR A 37 9.24 -2.85 20.84
C THR A 37 8.14 -1.90 20.42
N SER A 38 8.23 -0.66 20.88
CA SER A 38 7.54 0.46 20.28
C SER A 38 8.10 0.58 18.87
N THR A 39 7.46 -0.13 17.97
CA THR A 39 7.56 0.16 16.54
C THR A 39 7.01 1.56 16.38
N THR A 40 7.87 2.55 16.45
CA THR A 40 7.56 3.89 16.00
C THR A 40 7.12 3.77 14.55
N PRO A 41 5.87 4.08 14.19
CA PRO A 41 5.52 4.21 12.79
C PRO A 41 6.23 5.45 12.28
N ALA A 42 7.34 5.26 11.59
CA ALA A 42 7.94 6.32 10.79
C ALA A 42 6.92 6.77 9.75
N ALA A 43 6.83 8.09 9.59
CA ALA A 43 5.97 8.82 8.68
C ALA A 43 4.51 8.95 9.14
N THR A 44 4.30 9.91 10.02
CA THR A 44 2.98 10.48 10.32
C THR A 44 2.53 11.36 9.14
N GLY A 45 2.23 10.74 8.00
CA GLY A 45 1.34 11.34 7.04
C GLY A 45 -0.07 11.25 7.62
N GLU A 46 -0.81 12.33 7.59
CA GLU A 46 -2.21 12.35 8.00
C GLU A 46 -2.96 11.22 7.27
N LYS A 47 -3.53 10.30 8.04
CA LYS A 47 -4.30 9.19 7.51
C LYS A 47 -5.78 9.50 7.64
N THR A 48 -6.48 9.56 6.53
CA THR A 48 -7.93 9.62 6.52
C THR A 48 -8.49 8.20 6.51
N ILE A 49 -9.38 7.88 7.43
CA ILE A 49 -9.99 6.55 7.54
C ILE A 49 -11.49 6.66 7.25
N ILE A 50 -11.95 5.88 6.27
CA ILE A 50 -13.36 5.72 5.95
C ILE A 50 -13.83 4.42 6.61
N GLY A 51 -14.74 4.54 7.58
CA GLY A 51 -15.28 3.40 8.32
C GLY A 51 -16.15 2.49 7.47
N GLU A 52 -16.39 1.26 7.94
CA GLU A 52 -17.10 0.21 7.20
C GLU A 52 -18.58 0.50 6.95
N ASP A 53 -19.21 1.29 7.77
CA ASP A 53 -20.62 1.71 7.59
C ASP A 53 -20.81 2.90 6.63
N ILE A 54 -19.71 3.37 6.04
CA ILE A 54 -19.73 4.52 5.14
C ILE A 54 -19.78 4.06 3.69
N SER A 55 -20.77 4.58 2.95
CA SER A 55 -20.89 4.40 1.52
C SER A 55 -20.73 5.73 0.78
N ILE A 56 -19.76 5.81 -0.10
CA ILE A 56 -19.45 7.00 -0.89
C ILE A 56 -19.67 6.71 -2.37
N LYS A 57 -20.36 7.63 -3.06
CA LYS A 57 -20.52 7.59 -4.52
C LYS A 57 -20.08 8.92 -5.11
N GLY A 58 -19.11 8.88 -6.02
CA GLY A 58 -18.58 10.08 -6.67
C GLY A 58 -17.06 10.08 -6.77
N SER A 59 -16.48 11.27 -6.93
CA SER A 59 -15.03 11.43 -7.04
C SER A 59 -14.43 11.86 -5.70
N ILE A 60 -13.38 11.20 -5.31
CA ILE A 60 -12.60 11.50 -4.10
C ILE A 60 -11.23 12.01 -4.56
N HIS A 61 -10.89 13.23 -4.15
CA HIS A 61 -9.58 13.80 -4.38
C HIS A 61 -8.92 14.09 -3.04
N GLY A 62 -7.69 13.66 -2.84
CA GLY A 62 -7.00 13.82 -1.57
C GLY A 62 -5.50 14.02 -1.72
N ARG A 63 -4.93 14.75 -0.76
CA ARG A 63 -3.48 14.92 -0.60
C ARG A 63 -3.02 14.31 0.71
N GLY A 64 -3.31 13.03 0.90
CA GLY A 64 -2.96 12.31 2.12
C GLY A 64 -3.22 10.82 1.97
N ASN A 65 -2.75 10.05 2.95
CA ASN A 65 -2.97 8.61 2.96
C ASN A 65 -4.43 8.29 3.27
N LEU A 66 -5.06 7.44 2.47
CA LEU A 66 -6.46 7.07 2.61
C LEU A 66 -6.58 5.58 2.97
N VAL A 67 -7.33 5.29 4.02
CA VAL A 67 -7.69 3.93 4.42
C VAL A 67 -9.19 3.74 4.25
N ILE A 68 -9.60 2.74 3.49
CA ILE A 68 -10.99 2.45 3.16
C ILE A 68 -11.39 1.13 3.80
N GLN A 69 -12.37 1.16 4.69
CA GLN A 69 -13.00 -0.03 5.25
C GLN A 69 -14.46 -0.16 4.82
N GLY A 70 -15.03 0.90 4.26
CA GLY A 70 -16.40 0.98 3.78
C GLY A 70 -16.56 0.70 2.29
N SER A 71 -17.67 1.17 1.72
CA SER A 71 -18.01 1.00 0.30
C SER A 71 -17.78 2.28 -0.48
N ILE A 72 -17.04 2.20 -1.59
CA ILE A 72 -16.78 3.35 -2.46
C ILE A 72 -17.07 2.98 -3.91
N LYS A 73 -17.80 3.88 -4.60
CA LYS A 73 -18.07 3.77 -6.04
C LYS A 73 -17.76 5.08 -6.74
N GLY A 74 -16.87 5.03 -7.75
CA GLY A 74 -16.55 6.21 -8.56
C GLY A 74 -15.08 6.32 -8.90
N THR A 75 -14.45 7.47 -8.62
CA THR A 75 -13.04 7.72 -8.93
C THR A 75 -12.30 8.16 -7.66
N ILE A 76 -11.09 7.66 -7.47
CA ILE A 76 -10.23 8.00 -6.33
C ILE A 76 -8.90 8.51 -6.87
N ASP A 77 -8.62 9.79 -6.64
CA ASP A 77 -7.37 10.43 -7.00
C ASP A 77 -6.57 10.81 -5.75
N LEU A 78 -5.46 10.17 -5.58
CA LEU A 78 -4.52 10.42 -4.48
C LEU A 78 -3.14 10.67 -5.06
N ASP A 79 -2.88 11.92 -5.45
CA ASP A 79 -1.57 12.31 -5.99
C ASP A 79 -0.44 11.92 -5.04
N ASN A 80 0.48 11.04 -5.49
CA ASN A 80 1.69 10.64 -4.76
C ASN A 80 1.48 10.18 -3.30
N HIS A 81 0.31 9.58 -3.00
CA HIS A 81 -0.02 9.12 -1.66
C HIS A 81 -0.42 7.64 -1.66
N HIS A 82 -0.57 7.09 -0.45
CA HIS A 82 -0.92 5.69 -0.26
C HIS A 82 -2.43 5.49 -0.12
N LEU A 83 -2.97 4.54 -0.88
CA LEU A 83 -4.31 4.01 -0.69
C LEU A 83 -4.22 2.64 -0.03
N THR A 84 -4.96 2.44 1.04
CA THR A 84 -5.11 1.13 1.69
C THR A 84 -6.59 0.74 1.71
N VAL A 85 -6.93 -0.37 1.08
CA VAL A 85 -8.26 -0.98 1.17
C VAL A 85 -8.20 -2.06 2.23
N GLY A 86 -8.96 -1.89 3.31
CA GLY A 86 -9.04 -2.85 4.40
C GLY A 86 -9.83 -4.12 4.00
N PRO A 87 -9.80 -5.17 4.83
CA PRO A 87 -10.41 -6.47 4.52
C PRO A 87 -11.93 -6.42 4.37
N ASN A 88 -12.59 -5.45 4.99
CA ASN A 88 -14.03 -5.21 4.86
C ASN A 88 -14.37 -4.15 3.80
N GLY A 89 -13.35 -3.56 3.17
CA GLY A 89 -13.53 -2.54 2.14
C GLY A 89 -14.06 -3.15 0.84
N ASN A 90 -15.07 -2.47 0.26
CA ASN A 90 -15.60 -2.80 -1.05
C ASN A 90 -15.49 -1.57 -1.96
N VAL A 91 -14.57 -1.62 -2.91
CA VAL A 91 -14.27 -0.49 -3.78
C VAL A 91 -14.60 -0.86 -5.23
N GLU A 92 -15.51 -0.10 -5.84
CA GLU A 92 -15.82 -0.17 -7.28
C GLU A 92 -15.44 1.17 -7.91
N ALA A 93 -14.15 1.34 -8.21
CA ALA A 93 -13.65 2.64 -8.62
C ALA A 93 -12.44 2.56 -9.55
N GLU A 94 -12.19 3.67 -10.23
CA GLU A 94 -10.90 3.96 -10.84
C GLU A 94 -9.99 4.63 -9.80
N VAL A 95 -8.81 4.04 -9.58
CA VAL A 95 -7.88 4.46 -8.55
C VAL A 95 -6.60 5.00 -9.19
N ASN A 96 -6.28 6.25 -8.88
CA ASN A 96 -5.01 6.88 -9.21
C ASN A 96 -4.25 7.17 -7.89
N ALA A 97 -3.13 6.50 -7.67
CA ALA A 97 -2.32 6.67 -6.46
C ALA A 97 -0.86 6.28 -6.70
N GLU A 98 0.04 6.65 -5.80
CA GLU A 98 1.42 6.19 -5.90
C GLU A 98 1.56 4.74 -5.44
N HIS A 99 1.04 4.45 -4.25
CA HIS A 99 1.07 3.10 -3.69
C HIS A 99 -0.34 2.63 -3.34
N VAL A 100 -0.67 1.39 -3.68
CA VAL A 100 -1.98 0.80 -3.39
C VAL A 100 -1.81 -0.51 -2.65
N THR A 101 -2.42 -0.64 -1.48
CA THR A 101 -2.48 -1.88 -0.71
C THR A 101 -3.92 -2.37 -0.67
N ILE A 102 -4.19 -3.58 -1.15
CA ILE A 102 -5.52 -4.14 -1.26
C ILE A 102 -5.66 -5.31 -0.28
N GLY A 103 -6.58 -5.19 0.68
CA GLY A 103 -6.91 -6.25 1.63
C GLY A 103 -8.35 -6.77 1.52
N GLY A 104 -9.22 -6.05 0.80
CA GLY A 104 -10.62 -6.38 0.60
C GLY A 104 -11.00 -6.58 -0.86
N HIS A 105 -12.25 -6.25 -1.19
CA HIS A 105 -12.75 -6.32 -2.55
C HIS A 105 -12.48 -5.02 -3.31
N LEU A 106 -11.82 -5.13 -4.47
CA LEU A 106 -11.65 -4.01 -5.37
C LEU A 106 -11.99 -4.43 -6.80
N THR A 107 -12.87 -3.67 -7.43
CA THR A 107 -13.25 -3.86 -8.83
C THR A 107 -13.04 -2.55 -9.59
N GLY A 108 -12.37 -2.62 -10.73
CA GLY A 108 -12.14 -1.46 -11.61
C GLY A 108 -10.69 -1.33 -12.05
N ASN A 109 -10.27 -0.09 -12.34
CA ASN A 109 -8.94 0.19 -12.86
C ASN A 109 -8.04 0.78 -11.79
N ILE A 110 -6.82 0.29 -11.70
CA ILE A 110 -5.80 0.82 -10.80
C ILE A 110 -4.65 1.36 -11.63
N ASN A 111 -4.34 2.62 -11.43
CA ASN A 111 -3.19 3.30 -12.00
C ASN A 111 -2.25 3.71 -10.84
N ALA A 112 -1.23 2.89 -10.60
CA ALA A 112 -0.28 3.12 -9.53
C ALA A 112 1.09 3.52 -10.10
N LEU A 113 1.56 4.70 -9.75
CA LEU A 113 2.87 5.19 -10.17
C LEU A 113 4.04 4.44 -9.52
N GLY A 114 3.80 3.69 -8.47
CA GLY A 114 4.80 2.95 -7.72
C GLY A 114 4.47 1.47 -7.56
N LYS A 115 4.07 1.05 -6.36
CA LYS A 115 3.86 -0.35 -5.99
C LYS A 115 2.39 -0.66 -5.69
N VAL A 116 1.90 -1.79 -6.21
CA VAL A 116 0.63 -2.40 -5.78
C VAL A 116 0.93 -3.62 -4.93
N GLU A 117 0.37 -3.67 -3.73
CA GLU A 117 0.42 -4.81 -2.83
C GLU A 117 -0.97 -5.43 -2.70
N ILE A 118 -1.06 -6.73 -2.93
CA ILE A 118 -2.30 -7.49 -2.85
C ILE A 118 -2.13 -8.49 -1.72
N THR A 119 -2.88 -8.33 -0.63
CA THR A 119 -2.77 -9.21 0.53
C THR A 119 -3.60 -10.47 0.36
N LYS A 120 -3.38 -11.45 1.21
CA LYS A 120 -3.98 -12.79 1.16
C LYS A 120 -5.52 -12.83 1.14
N THR A 121 -6.17 -11.80 1.69
CA THR A 121 -7.65 -11.71 1.74
C THR A 121 -8.25 -10.89 0.60
N ALA A 122 -7.39 -10.34 -0.25
CA ALA A 122 -7.82 -9.47 -1.34
C ALA A 122 -8.52 -10.23 -2.48
N VAL A 123 -9.56 -9.62 -2.98
CA VAL A 123 -10.23 -10.02 -4.21
C VAL A 123 -10.18 -8.85 -5.18
N PHE A 124 -9.46 -9.01 -6.27
CA PHE A 124 -9.34 -7.96 -7.27
C PHE A 124 -9.84 -8.42 -8.64
N ILE A 125 -10.65 -7.57 -9.28
CA ILE A 125 -11.18 -7.80 -10.63
C ILE A 125 -11.03 -6.52 -11.44
N GLY A 126 -10.29 -6.55 -12.55
CA GLY A 126 -10.16 -5.39 -13.43
C GLY A 126 -8.80 -5.26 -14.10
N GLU A 127 -8.28 -4.04 -14.18
CA GLU A 127 -7.00 -3.73 -14.81
C GLU A 127 -6.04 -3.04 -13.82
N ILE A 128 -4.78 -3.43 -13.84
CA ILE A 128 -3.74 -2.82 -13.00
C ILE A 128 -2.63 -2.29 -13.90
N LYS A 129 -2.34 -1.00 -13.76
CA LYS A 129 -1.13 -0.37 -14.30
C LYS A 129 -0.25 0.02 -13.14
N ALA A 130 0.96 -0.55 -13.08
CA ALA A 130 1.89 -0.26 -11.98
C ALA A 130 3.34 -0.51 -12.39
N LYS A 131 4.28 0.09 -11.69
CA LYS A 131 5.71 -0.21 -11.84
C LYS A 131 6.10 -1.52 -11.18
N ARG A 132 5.47 -1.85 -10.06
CA ARG A 132 5.74 -3.08 -9.28
C ARG A 132 4.45 -3.64 -8.71
N ILE A 133 4.32 -4.96 -8.74
CA ILE A 133 3.20 -5.67 -8.11
C ILE A 133 3.77 -6.72 -7.17
N SER A 134 3.19 -6.82 -5.99
CA SER A 134 3.45 -7.85 -4.99
C SER A 134 2.12 -8.51 -4.63
N VAL A 135 2.03 -9.82 -4.76
CA VAL A 135 0.82 -10.59 -4.45
C VAL A 135 1.18 -11.59 -3.35
N GLU A 136 0.41 -11.61 -2.28
CA GLU A 136 0.55 -12.60 -1.21
C GLU A 136 -0.21 -13.88 -1.53
N ASP A 137 0.24 -14.99 -0.97
CA ASP A 137 -0.42 -16.28 -1.14
C ASP A 137 -1.84 -16.25 -0.54
N GLY A 138 -2.81 -16.74 -1.32
CA GLY A 138 -4.23 -16.74 -0.94
C GLY A 138 -5.07 -15.63 -1.55
N ALA A 139 -4.46 -14.64 -2.20
CA ALA A 139 -5.18 -13.60 -2.91
C ALA A 139 -5.90 -14.14 -4.16
N TYR A 140 -7.12 -13.63 -4.41
CA TYR A 140 -7.84 -13.89 -5.65
C TYR A 140 -7.67 -12.71 -6.61
N LEU A 141 -7.01 -12.97 -7.72
CA LEU A 141 -6.72 -11.93 -8.72
C LEU A 141 -7.24 -12.35 -10.10
N LYS A 142 -8.17 -11.56 -10.63
CA LYS A 142 -8.64 -11.67 -12.00
C LYS A 142 -8.47 -10.34 -12.72
N ALA A 143 -7.28 -10.11 -13.26
CA ALA A 143 -6.94 -8.82 -13.82
C ALA A 143 -6.04 -8.89 -15.03
N VAL A 144 -6.13 -7.86 -15.87
CA VAL A 144 -5.12 -7.53 -16.86
C VAL A 144 -4.05 -6.67 -16.16
N ILE A 145 -2.81 -7.11 -16.23
CA ILE A 145 -1.70 -6.44 -15.57
C ILE A 145 -0.78 -5.81 -16.62
N GLU A 146 -0.66 -4.50 -16.58
CA GLU A 146 0.27 -3.74 -17.39
C GLU A 146 1.39 -3.19 -16.48
N LEU A 147 2.61 -3.67 -16.68
CA LEU A 147 3.77 -3.23 -15.91
C LEU A 147 4.54 -2.19 -16.73
N GLU A 148 4.54 -0.96 -16.27
CA GLU A 148 5.46 0.06 -16.76
C GLU A 148 6.87 -0.22 -16.21
N ARG A 149 7.73 -0.74 -17.07
CA ARG A 149 9.16 -0.87 -16.75
C ARG A 149 9.81 0.47 -17.05
N GLU A 150 10.33 1.13 -16.03
CA GLU A 150 11.41 2.09 -16.29
C GLU A 150 12.53 1.34 -17.01
N PRO A 151 13.04 1.86 -18.14
CA PRO A 151 14.22 1.29 -18.76
C PRO A 151 15.34 1.33 -17.71
N LYS A 152 15.63 0.19 -17.12
CA LYS A 152 16.79 0.05 -16.25
C LYS A 152 17.98 0.55 -17.07
N PRO A 153 18.77 1.51 -16.63
CA PRO A 153 19.99 1.85 -17.32
C PRO A 153 20.77 0.55 -17.42
N GLN A 154 20.89 0.03 -18.63
CA GLN A 154 21.71 -1.13 -18.90
C GLN A 154 23.12 -0.69 -18.52
N GLY A 155 23.58 -1.18 -17.37
CA GLY A 155 24.99 -1.14 -17.05
C GLY A 155 25.73 -1.72 -18.27
N PRO A 156 26.99 -1.32 -18.52
CA PRO A 156 27.68 -1.60 -19.77
C PRO A 156 27.51 -3.06 -20.13
N ALA A 157 26.87 -3.29 -21.28
CA ALA A 157 26.72 -4.60 -21.85
C ALA A 157 28.11 -5.22 -21.93
N LYS A 158 28.35 -6.31 -21.21
CA LYS A 158 29.51 -7.15 -21.48
C LYS A 158 29.45 -7.45 -22.97
N PRO A 159 30.51 -7.19 -23.72
CA PRO A 159 30.50 -7.48 -25.15
C PRO A 159 30.16 -8.95 -25.32
N ALA A 160 29.08 -9.21 -26.03
CA ALA A 160 28.76 -10.55 -26.50
C ALA A 160 29.96 -10.99 -27.35
N VAL A 161 30.66 -12.00 -26.89
CA VAL A 161 31.70 -12.66 -27.67
C VAL A 161 30.96 -13.23 -28.89
N SER A 162 31.10 -12.52 -30.00
CA SER A 162 30.71 -13.06 -31.28
C SER A 162 31.61 -14.27 -31.55
N ILE A 163 31.07 -15.44 -31.39
CA ILE A 163 31.72 -16.67 -31.91
C ILE A 163 31.64 -16.53 -33.43
N THR A 164 32.68 -16.03 -33.98
CA THR A 164 32.95 -16.08 -35.42
C THR A 164 32.99 -17.54 -35.80
N LYS A 165 31.96 -17.98 -36.48
CA LYS A 165 31.90 -19.27 -37.13
C LYS A 165 33.06 -19.33 -38.13
N GLY A 166 34.09 -20.11 -37.81
CA GLY A 166 35.22 -20.32 -38.69
C GLY A 166 34.78 -20.82 -40.06
N PRO A 167 35.56 -20.52 -41.11
CA PRO A 167 35.20 -20.94 -42.45
C PRO A 167 35.19 -22.46 -42.55
N ALA A 168 34.17 -22.98 -43.22
CA ALA A 168 34.02 -24.40 -43.55
C ALA A 168 35.22 -24.89 -44.35
N PRO A 169 35.67 -26.13 -44.14
CA PRO A 169 36.78 -26.66 -44.96
C PRO A 169 36.30 -26.87 -46.42
N GLU A 170 37.01 -26.23 -47.30
CA GLU A 170 36.87 -26.35 -48.74
C GLU A 170 37.14 -27.79 -49.17
N LYS A 171 36.18 -28.42 -49.83
CA LYS A 171 36.31 -29.73 -50.40
C LYS A 171 37.30 -29.68 -51.58
N ASN A 172 38.44 -30.26 -51.39
CA ASN A 172 39.42 -30.50 -52.39
C ASN A 172 38.83 -31.34 -53.54
N LYS A 173 38.73 -30.77 -54.70
CA LYS A 173 38.33 -31.38 -55.94
C LYS A 173 39.55 -32.15 -56.52
N PRO A 174 39.44 -33.43 -56.83
CA PRO A 174 40.56 -34.11 -57.44
C PRO A 174 40.73 -33.65 -58.90
N ILE A 175 41.94 -33.24 -59.18
CA ILE A 175 42.40 -32.89 -60.53
C ILE A 175 42.56 -34.22 -61.33
N SER A 176 41.71 -34.39 -62.30
CA SER A 176 41.96 -35.37 -63.35
C SER A 176 43.12 -34.95 -64.21
N GLY A 177 44.20 -35.62 -64.08
CA GLY A 177 45.33 -35.51 -65.05
C GLY A 177 45.04 -36.39 -66.26
N ASP A 178 44.78 -35.74 -67.34
CA ASP A 178 44.87 -36.35 -68.66
C ASP A 178 46.33 -36.47 -69.00
N GLY A 179 46.75 -37.68 -69.14
CA GLY A 179 48.06 -38.03 -69.73
C GLY A 179 47.85 -38.74 -71.07
N LYS A 180 48.13 -38.00 -72.04
CA LYS A 180 48.21 -38.54 -73.45
C LYS A 180 49.35 -39.49 -73.67
N ASN A 181 49.09 -40.36 -74.46
CA ASN A 181 49.81 -41.08 -75.58
C ASN A 181 50.20 -42.44 -75.31
#